data_da02e18749df758b663bd78dd7d6f020
#
_entry.id   da02e18749df758b663bd78dd7d6f020
#
_cell.length_a   1.000
_cell.length_b   1.000
_cell.length_c   1.000
_cell.angle_alpha   90.00
_cell.angle_beta   90.00
_cell.angle_gamma   90.00
#
_symmetry.space_group_name_H-M   'P 1'
#
loop_
_entity.id
_entity.type
_entity.pdbx_description
1 polymer ?
#
loop_
_entity_poly.entity_id
_entity_poly.type
_entity_poly.pdbx_seq_one_letter_code
_entity_poly.pdbx_strand_id
1 'polypeptide(L)'
;MNQKPAVFVTNFNPRFTGVSATTAAVCKIQKSQLEIALVGKPLSGCPSPINKRKAISLSKMPPADRLFNIWHVRRNSEMQLAIFARDILKLPIKIVFTSAAQRRHSAWPRWLISRMDAVIATSEEAASFVPNVISIIPHGVDLDRFSPSKDQKKSWSKTGMPGEYGIISVGRIRPEKGTDLFVEAMIEALPQLPQATAIRAGATKPKDLSFRKKLETRIEQSGVTERVR
;
A
#
# COMPACT_ATOMS: atom_id res chain seq x y z
N MET A 1 -15.61 27.73 -12.18
CA MET A 1 -15.11 27.01 -13.39
C MET A 1 -14.52 25.69 -12.91
N ASN A 2 -15.02 24.52 -13.42
CA ASN A 2 -14.42 23.24 -13.06
C ASN A 2 -13.02 23.18 -13.70
N GLN A 3 -11.98 23.35 -12.90
CA GLN A 3 -10.61 23.24 -13.38
C GLN A 3 -10.37 21.81 -13.91
N LYS A 4 -9.70 21.69 -15.04
CA LYS A 4 -9.37 20.39 -15.64
C LYS A 4 -8.31 19.70 -14.81
N PRO A 5 -8.43 18.37 -14.56
CA PRO A 5 -7.41 17.64 -13.81
C PRO A 5 -6.04 17.73 -14.49
N ALA A 6 -5.03 18.08 -13.69
CA ALA A 6 -3.64 18.04 -14.12
C ALA A 6 -3.03 16.63 -13.93
N VAL A 7 -3.52 15.91 -12.91
CA VAL A 7 -3.02 14.59 -12.54
C VAL A 7 -4.17 13.59 -12.45
N PHE A 8 -4.02 12.46 -13.11
CA PHE A 8 -4.91 11.31 -13.03
C PHE A 8 -4.24 10.23 -12.17
N VAL A 9 -4.71 10.08 -10.93
CA VAL A 9 -4.24 9.03 -10.01
C VAL A 9 -5.07 7.79 -10.21
N THR A 10 -4.44 6.64 -10.49
CA THR A 10 -5.15 5.41 -10.82
C THR A 10 -5.28 4.46 -9.64
N ASN A 11 -6.44 3.80 -9.50
CA ASN A 11 -6.67 2.69 -8.57
C ASN A 11 -7.67 1.70 -9.17
N PHE A 12 -7.19 0.70 -9.93
CA PHE A 12 -8.07 -0.26 -10.61
C PHE A 12 -8.36 -1.51 -9.78
N ASN A 13 -7.58 -1.76 -8.71
CA ASN A 13 -7.79 -2.92 -7.88
C ASN A 13 -9.05 -2.74 -7.00
N PRO A 14 -10.03 -3.66 -7.05
CA PRO A 14 -11.21 -3.61 -6.19
C PRO A 14 -10.88 -3.90 -4.72
N ARG A 15 -9.75 -4.57 -4.44
CA ARG A 15 -9.31 -4.88 -3.08
C ARG A 15 -8.43 -3.75 -2.54
N PHE A 16 -8.70 -3.32 -1.32
CA PHE A 16 -7.82 -2.39 -0.61
C PHE A 16 -6.52 -3.12 -0.22
N THR A 17 -5.38 -2.55 -0.58
CA THR A 17 -4.04 -3.12 -0.36
C THR A 17 -3.09 -2.04 0.14
N GLY A 18 -1.85 -2.40 0.53
CA GLY A 18 -0.81 -1.42 0.87
C GLY A 18 -0.60 -0.36 -0.23
N VAL A 19 -0.62 -0.76 -1.51
CA VAL A 19 -0.55 0.18 -2.64
C VAL A 19 -1.76 1.12 -2.64
N SER A 20 -2.96 0.63 -2.32
CA SER A 20 -4.17 1.48 -2.24
C SER A 20 -4.07 2.46 -1.06
N ALA A 21 -3.55 2.01 0.09
CA ALA A 21 -3.33 2.85 1.26
C ALA A 21 -2.34 4.00 0.96
N THR A 22 -1.20 3.67 0.36
CA THR A 22 -0.21 4.69 -0.06
C THR A 22 -0.80 5.64 -1.10
N THR A 23 -1.55 5.12 -2.08
CA THR A 23 -2.23 5.97 -3.08
C THR A 23 -3.19 6.94 -2.42
N ALA A 24 -4.00 6.48 -1.46
CA ALA A 24 -4.94 7.32 -0.73
C ALA A 24 -4.24 8.41 0.08
N ALA A 25 -3.18 8.05 0.80
CA ALA A 25 -2.40 8.99 1.61
C ALA A 25 -1.78 10.11 0.75
N VAL A 26 -1.13 9.76 -0.35
CA VAL A 26 -0.54 10.72 -1.28
C VAL A 26 -1.61 11.61 -1.92
N CYS A 27 -2.70 11.01 -2.41
CA CYS A 27 -3.79 11.72 -3.04
C CYS A 27 -4.47 12.72 -2.07
N LYS A 28 -4.66 12.33 -0.79
CA LYS A 28 -5.21 13.20 0.27
C LYS A 28 -4.41 14.49 0.42
N ILE A 29 -3.09 14.43 0.33
CA ILE A 29 -2.20 15.59 0.44
C ILE A 29 -2.17 16.37 -0.88
N GLN A 30 -1.97 15.71 -2.00
CA GLN A 30 -1.80 16.37 -3.30
C GLN A 30 -3.05 17.11 -3.77
N LYS A 31 -4.27 16.68 -3.40
CA LYS A 31 -5.51 17.35 -3.81
C LYS A 31 -5.67 18.79 -3.30
N SER A 32 -4.91 19.19 -2.29
CA SER A 32 -4.87 20.58 -1.82
C SER A 32 -3.92 21.45 -2.63
N GLN A 33 -3.06 20.86 -3.45
CA GLN A 33 -2.01 21.54 -4.22
C GLN A 33 -2.23 21.42 -5.73
N LEU A 34 -2.93 20.39 -6.18
CA LEU A 34 -3.10 20.04 -7.59
C LEU A 34 -4.54 19.61 -7.87
N GLU A 35 -5.02 19.95 -9.07
CA GLU A 35 -6.27 19.40 -9.60
C GLU A 35 -6.10 17.92 -9.96
N ILE A 36 -6.61 17.04 -9.11
CA ILE A 36 -6.47 15.59 -9.23
C ILE A 36 -7.81 14.95 -9.60
N ALA A 37 -7.78 13.99 -10.52
CA ALA A 37 -8.86 13.03 -10.74
C ALA A 37 -8.43 11.64 -10.27
N LEU A 38 -9.23 11.00 -9.42
CA LEU A 38 -9.07 9.58 -9.11
C LEU A 38 -9.75 8.73 -10.19
N VAL A 39 -9.02 7.79 -10.79
CA VAL A 39 -9.54 6.91 -11.85
C VAL A 39 -9.71 5.48 -11.34
N GLY A 40 -10.95 4.97 -11.38
CA GLY A 40 -11.24 3.57 -11.06
C GLY A 40 -12.02 3.37 -9.77
N LYS A 41 -11.45 2.71 -8.77
CA LYS A 41 -12.12 2.37 -7.50
C LYS A 41 -11.93 3.46 -6.45
N PRO A 42 -12.93 3.73 -5.59
CA PRO A 42 -12.85 4.78 -4.58
C PRO A 42 -11.72 4.54 -3.57
N LEU A 43 -11.17 5.64 -3.09
CA LEU A 43 -10.18 5.67 -2.00
C LEU A 43 -10.58 6.75 -1.00
N SER A 44 -10.48 6.44 0.29
CA SER A 44 -10.80 7.38 1.35
C SER A 44 -9.94 8.64 1.28
N GLY A 45 -10.57 9.80 1.45
CA GLY A 45 -9.89 11.10 1.39
C GLY A 45 -9.52 11.61 -0.01
N CYS A 46 -9.73 10.81 -1.06
CA CYS A 46 -9.53 11.21 -2.46
C CYS A 46 -10.81 11.83 -3.06
N PRO A 47 -10.71 12.52 -4.21
CA PRO A 47 -11.89 12.93 -4.97
C PRO A 47 -12.76 11.75 -5.38
N SER A 48 -14.04 11.99 -5.65
CA SER A 48 -14.95 10.98 -6.20
C SER A 48 -14.37 10.38 -7.49
N PRO A 49 -14.33 9.03 -7.60
CA PRO A 49 -13.64 8.39 -8.72
C PRO A 49 -14.42 8.59 -10.03
N ILE A 50 -13.67 8.77 -11.11
CA ILE A 50 -14.18 8.74 -12.46
C ILE A 50 -13.86 7.39 -13.12
N ASN A 51 -14.64 7.01 -14.12
CA ASN A 51 -14.36 5.79 -14.88
C ASN A 51 -13.25 6.04 -15.95
N LYS A 52 -12.73 4.95 -16.50
CA LYS A 52 -11.63 4.96 -17.48
C LYS A 52 -11.98 5.76 -18.74
N ARG A 53 -13.23 5.65 -19.25
CA ARG A 53 -13.69 6.39 -20.46
C ARG A 53 -13.68 7.89 -20.20
N LYS A 54 -14.17 8.33 -19.06
CA LYS A 54 -14.16 9.74 -18.66
C LYS A 54 -12.73 10.28 -18.51
N ALA A 55 -11.83 9.49 -17.90
CA ALA A 55 -10.42 9.86 -17.77
C ALA A 55 -9.76 10.06 -19.15
N ILE A 56 -9.94 9.14 -20.08
CA ILE A 56 -9.47 9.25 -21.47
C ILE A 56 -10.04 10.52 -22.15
N SER A 57 -11.34 10.76 -22.01
CA SER A 57 -11.99 11.95 -22.57
C SER A 57 -11.40 13.26 -22.04
N LEU A 58 -11.19 13.35 -20.71
CA LEU A 58 -10.60 14.54 -20.08
C LEU A 58 -9.13 14.73 -20.46
N SER A 59 -8.39 13.65 -20.73
CA SER A 59 -6.97 13.70 -21.11
C SER A 59 -6.73 14.18 -22.56
N LYS A 60 -7.77 14.38 -23.37
CA LYS A 60 -7.63 14.92 -24.74
C LYS A 60 -7.11 16.35 -24.77
N MET A 61 -7.44 17.13 -23.75
CA MET A 61 -7.02 18.52 -23.64
C MET A 61 -6.49 18.78 -22.23
N PRO A 62 -5.16 18.94 -22.07
CA PRO A 62 -4.57 19.27 -20.79
C PRO A 62 -5.03 20.67 -20.30
N PRO A 63 -4.80 21.01 -19.02
CA PRO A 63 -4.98 22.38 -18.53
C PRO A 63 -4.19 23.39 -19.37
N ALA A 64 -4.68 24.63 -19.44
CA ALA A 64 -4.11 25.65 -20.32
C ALA A 64 -2.65 26.06 -20.00
N ASP A 65 -2.25 25.83 -18.75
CA ASP A 65 -0.91 26.14 -18.23
C ASP A 65 0.15 25.04 -18.50
N ARG A 66 -0.22 23.95 -19.20
CA ARG A 66 0.69 22.82 -19.46
C ARG A 66 0.38 22.07 -20.73
N LEU A 67 1.41 21.39 -21.27
CA LEU A 67 1.33 20.69 -22.56
C LEU A 67 0.77 19.27 -22.45
N PHE A 68 0.68 18.70 -21.22
CA PHE A 68 0.24 17.31 -21.00
C PHE A 68 -0.39 17.13 -19.62
N ASN A 69 -1.17 16.06 -19.49
CA ASN A 69 -1.61 15.55 -18.19
C ASN A 69 -0.64 14.50 -17.67
N ILE A 70 -0.59 14.31 -16.36
CA ILE A 70 0.19 13.23 -15.73
C ILE A 70 -0.76 12.10 -15.37
N TRP A 71 -0.44 10.87 -15.80
CA TRP A 71 -1.07 9.66 -15.32
C TRP A 71 -0.14 8.97 -14.33
N HIS A 72 -0.52 8.98 -13.05
CA HIS A 72 0.26 8.37 -11.98
C HIS A 72 -0.25 6.95 -11.71
N VAL A 73 0.53 5.96 -12.11
CA VAL A 73 0.19 4.52 -12.11
C VAL A 73 1.06 3.73 -11.13
N ARG A 74 0.55 2.61 -10.63
CA ARG A 74 1.26 1.76 -9.65
C ARG A 74 1.10 0.26 -9.92
N ARG A 75 0.33 -0.13 -10.94
CA ARG A 75 0.05 -1.55 -11.26
C ARG A 75 0.08 -1.79 -12.75
N ASN A 76 0.33 -3.05 -13.15
CA ASN A 76 0.40 -3.43 -14.55
C ASN A 76 -0.84 -3.02 -15.36
N SER A 77 -2.05 -3.27 -14.86
CA SER A 77 -3.29 -2.91 -15.56
C SER A 77 -3.49 -1.39 -15.72
N GLU A 78 -2.91 -0.62 -14.83
CA GLU A 78 -2.90 0.85 -14.88
C GLU A 78 -1.90 1.34 -15.90
N MET A 79 -0.67 0.76 -15.92
CA MET A 79 0.35 1.03 -16.94
C MET A 79 -0.17 0.70 -18.34
N GLN A 80 -0.82 -0.47 -18.54
CA GLN A 80 -1.38 -0.88 -19.83
C GLN A 80 -2.36 0.15 -20.38
N LEU A 81 -3.31 0.61 -19.55
CA LEU A 81 -4.28 1.61 -20.01
C LEU A 81 -3.61 2.96 -20.34
N ALA A 82 -2.64 3.38 -19.51
CA ALA A 82 -1.93 4.63 -19.72
C ALA A 82 -1.07 4.60 -21.00
N ILE A 83 -0.37 3.48 -21.25
CA ILE A 83 0.39 3.24 -22.50
C ILE A 83 -0.56 3.26 -23.71
N PHE A 84 -1.70 2.55 -23.64
CA PHE A 84 -2.70 2.58 -24.70
C PHE A 84 -3.19 4.01 -24.97
N ALA A 85 -3.51 4.78 -23.93
CA ALA A 85 -3.96 6.16 -24.05
C ALA A 85 -2.90 7.07 -24.71
N ARG A 86 -1.61 6.94 -24.32
CA ARG A 86 -0.52 7.74 -24.88
C ARG A 86 -0.11 7.29 -26.28
N ASP A 87 0.17 5.99 -26.45
CA ASP A 87 0.85 5.49 -27.65
C ASP A 87 -0.10 5.17 -28.79
N ILE A 88 -1.32 4.70 -28.49
CA ILE A 88 -2.33 4.35 -29.50
C ILE A 88 -3.31 5.50 -29.73
N LEU A 89 -3.92 6.04 -28.65
CA LEU A 89 -4.86 7.16 -28.80
C LEU A 89 -4.16 8.51 -28.96
N LYS A 90 -2.82 8.56 -28.88
CA LYS A 90 -1.98 9.77 -29.04
C LYS A 90 -2.39 10.93 -28.13
N LEU A 91 -2.86 10.61 -26.91
CA LEU A 91 -3.23 11.65 -25.96
C LEU A 91 -2.01 12.37 -25.41
N PRO A 92 -2.10 13.68 -25.13
CA PRO A 92 -1.01 14.47 -24.53
C PRO A 92 -0.87 14.14 -23.05
N ILE A 93 -0.28 12.99 -22.73
CA ILE A 93 -0.07 12.52 -21.35
C ILE A 93 1.38 12.08 -21.14
N LYS A 94 1.84 12.22 -19.90
CA LYS A 94 3.06 11.63 -19.37
C LYS A 94 2.71 10.62 -18.30
N ILE A 95 3.41 9.49 -18.29
CA ILE A 95 3.11 8.38 -17.39
C ILE A 95 4.19 8.30 -16.32
N VAL A 96 3.81 8.50 -15.07
CA VAL A 96 4.66 8.35 -13.89
C VAL A 96 4.31 7.05 -13.20
N PHE A 97 5.29 6.21 -12.94
CA PHE A 97 5.12 4.95 -12.21
C PHE A 97 5.80 5.02 -10.84
N THR A 98 5.10 4.62 -9.77
CA THR A 98 5.75 4.40 -8.46
C THR A 98 6.02 2.92 -8.26
N SER A 99 7.31 2.59 -8.08
CA SER A 99 7.81 1.25 -7.80
C SER A 99 8.10 1.06 -6.31
N ALA A 100 7.51 0.01 -5.73
CA ALA A 100 7.87 -0.53 -4.42
C ALA A 100 8.37 -1.98 -4.58
N ALA A 101 9.22 -2.21 -5.58
CA ALA A 101 9.73 -3.53 -5.92
C ALA A 101 10.59 -4.09 -4.77
N GLN A 102 10.36 -5.36 -4.41
CA GLN A 102 11.17 -6.13 -3.45
C GLN A 102 12.03 -7.20 -4.16
N ARG A 103 11.94 -7.27 -5.49
CA ARG A 103 12.68 -8.21 -6.34
C ARG A 103 12.57 -7.79 -7.79
N ARG A 104 13.45 -8.34 -8.62
CA ARG A 104 13.41 -8.12 -10.07
C ARG A 104 12.09 -8.61 -10.67
N HIS A 105 11.45 -7.78 -11.46
CA HIS A 105 10.22 -8.09 -12.17
C HIS A 105 10.44 -9.11 -13.30
N SER A 106 9.42 -9.90 -13.64
CA SER A 106 9.39 -10.72 -14.85
C SER A 106 9.36 -9.87 -16.13
N ALA A 107 9.53 -10.48 -17.30
CA ALA A 107 9.68 -9.78 -18.57
C ALA A 107 8.54 -8.79 -18.87
N TRP A 108 7.28 -9.21 -18.68
CA TRP A 108 6.14 -8.37 -18.99
C TRP A 108 6.04 -7.07 -18.14
N PRO A 109 6.07 -7.10 -16.81
CA PRO A 109 6.15 -5.87 -16.04
C PRO A 109 7.38 -5.00 -16.36
N ARG A 110 8.54 -5.60 -16.64
CA ARG A 110 9.73 -4.84 -17.04
C ARG A 110 9.51 -4.07 -18.34
N TRP A 111 8.88 -4.71 -19.32
CA TRP A 111 8.52 -4.04 -20.58
C TRP A 111 7.55 -2.89 -20.33
N LEU A 112 6.51 -3.08 -19.48
CA LEU A 112 5.60 -1.98 -19.13
C LEU A 112 6.35 -0.81 -18.47
N ILE A 113 7.23 -1.10 -17.52
CA ILE A 113 8.00 -0.09 -16.79
C ILE A 113 8.95 0.67 -17.71
N SER A 114 9.58 -0.01 -18.69
CA SER A 114 10.46 0.65 -19.65
C SER A 114 9.73 1.67 -20.55
N ARG A 115 8.40 1.62 -20.62
CA ARG A 115 7.55 2.57 -21.36
C ARG A 115 7.10 3.77 -20.53
N MET A 116 7.47 3.85 -19.25
CA MET A 116 7.11 4.98 -18.40
C MET A 116 7.98 6.20 -18.72
N ASP A 117 7.40 7.39 -18.66
CA ASP A 117 8.13 8.65 -18.84
C ASP A 117 9.02 8.96 -17.63
N ALA A 118 8.56 8.54 -16.43
CA ALA A 118 9.33 8.68 -15.19
C ALA A 118 8.96 7.58 -14.20
N VAL A 119 9.94 7.19 -13.37
CA VAL A 119 9.75 6.22 -12.29
C VAL A 119 10.17 6.86 -10.97
N ILE A 120 9.32 6.72 -9.96
CA ILE A 120 9.63 7.04 -8.56
C ILE A 120 9.81 5.71 -7.83
N ALA A 121 10.94 5.51 -7.16
CA ALA A 121 11.18 4.34 -6.32
C ALA A 121 10.92 4.66 -4.85
N THR A 122 10.50 3.66 -4.06
CA THR A 122 10.22 3.86 -2.63
C THR A 122 11.40 3.54 -1.73
N SER A 123 12.49 3.04 -2.28
CA SER A 123 13.77 2.79 -1.61
C SER A 123 14.88 2.65 -2.63
N GLU A 124 16.14 2.72 -2.20
CA GLU A 124 17.32 2.45 -3.03
C GLU A 124 17.26 1.04 -3.64
N GLU A 125 16.86 0.05 -2.84
CA GLU A 125 16.69 -1.32 -3.31
C GLU A 125 15.60 -1.41 -4.40
N ALA A 126 14.46 -0.77 -4.21
CA ALA A 126 13.40 -0.73 -5.22
C ALA A 126 13.87 -0.03 -6.50
N ALA A 127 14.74 0.97 -6.41
CA ALA A 127 15.33 1.66 -7.53
C ALA A 127 16.24 0.74 -8.36
N SER A 128 17.00 -0.14 -7.72
CA SER A 128 17.91 -1.08 -8.41
C SER A 128 17.20 -2.08 -9.32
N PHE A 129 15.90 -2.29 -9.15
CA PHE A 129 15.10 -3.23 -9.95
C PHE A 129 14.38 -2.63 -11.15
N VAL A 130 14.41 -1.30 -11.32
CA VAL A 130 13.63 -0.59 -12.35
C VAL A 130 14.46 0.49 -13.05
N PRO A 131 14.25 0.75 -14.37
CA PRO A 131 14.93 1.80 -15.10
C PRO A 131 14.30 3.17 -14.87
N ASN A 132 14.99 4.23 -15.32
CA ASN A 132 14.48 5.60 -15.42
C ASN A 132 13.98 6.19 -14.09
N VAL A 133 14.62 5.83 -12.98
CA VAL A 133 14.28 6.38 -11.67
C VAL A 133 14.75 7.84 -11.61
N ILE A 134 13.80 8.74 -11.42
CA ILE A 134 14.06 10.19 -11.29
C ILE A 134 14.13 10.63 -9.83
N SER A 135 13.56 9.85 -8.91
CA SER A 135 13.59 10.17 -7.49
C SER A 135 13.33 8.93 -6.63
N ILE A 136 13.90 8.91 -5.44
CA ILE A 136 13.63 7.94 -4.40
C ILE A 136 12.84 8.64 -3.30
N ILE A 137 11.58 8.25 -3.13
CA ILE A 137 10.67 8.85 -2.16
C ILE A 137 10.12 7.74 -1.26
N PRO A 138 10.63 7.60 -0.03
CA PRO A 138 10.14 6.61 0.93
C PRO A 138 8.65 6.75 1.23
N HIS A 139 8.05 5.68 1.73
CA HIS A 139 6.67 5.74 2.21
C HIS A 139 6.56 6.67 3.41
N GLY A 140 5.59 7.59 3.34
CA GLY A 140 5.23 8.43 4.48
C GLY A 140 4.28 7.72 5.44
N VAL A 141 4.17 8.24 6.64
CA VAL A 141 3.23 7.82 7.69
C VAL A 141 2.28 8.97 8.01
N ASP A 142 1.01 8.67 8.18
CA ASP A 142 0.00 9.62 8.66
C ASP A 142 0.20 9.85 10.17
N LEU A 143 0.88 10.94 10.53
CA LEU A 143 1.24 11.27 11.93
C LEU A 143 0.02 11.68 12.77
N ASP A 144 -1.06 12.14 12.16
CA ASP A 144 -2.30 12.44 12.88
C ASP A 144 -2.98 11.14 13.36
N ARG A 145 -2.86 10.09 12.56
CA ARG A 145 -3.42 8.78 12.87
C ARG A 145 -2.49 7.91 13.70
N PHE A 146 -1.20 7.97 13.45
CA PHE A 146 -0.17 7.12 14.06
C PHE A 146 0.79 7.99 14.90
N SER A 147 0.28 8.50 16.01
CA SER A 147 1.07 9.24 16.98
C SER A 147 1.29 8.41 18.25
N PRO A 148 2.47 8.49 18.89
CA PRO A 148 2.70 7.85 20.17
C PRO A 148 1.71 8.35 21.22
N SER A 149 1.19 7.44 22.04
CA SER A 149 0.36 7.82 23.18
C SER A 149 1.20 8.54 24.24
N LYS A 150 0.65 9.62 24.81
CA LYS A 150 1.25 10.32 25.95
C LYS A 150 1.27 9.46 27.22
N ASP A 151 0.33 8.54 27.35
CA ASP A 151 0.21 7.59 28.46
C ASP A 151 0.04 6.17 27.90
N GLN A 152 1.16 5.46 27.80
CA GLN A 152 1.20 4.11 27.24
C GLN A 152 0.42 3.09 28.10
N LYS A 153 0.52 3.20 29.44
CA LYS A 153 -0.17 2.29 30.38
C LYS A 153 -1.68 2.42 30.24
N LYS A 154 -2.18 3.66 30.21
CA LYS A 154 -3.61 3.93 30.01
C LYS A 154 -4.10 3.49 28.62
N SER A 155 -3.25 3.61 27.60
CA SER A 155 -3.59 3.13 26.25
C SER A 155 -3.62 1.61 26.19
N TRP A 156 -2.70 0.94 26.87
CA TRP A 156 -2.69 -0.51 26.97
C TRP A 156 -3.92 -1.03 27.69
N SER A 157 -4.26 -0.47 28.87
CA SER A 157 -5.43 -0.90 29.64
C SER A 157 -6.75 -0.79 28.84
N LYS A 158 -6.87 0.19 27.93
CA LYS A 158 -8.03 0.32 27.03
C LYS A 158 -8.18 -0.82 26.03
N THR A 159 -7.13 -1.58 25.76
CA THR A 159 -7.20 -2.73 24.84
C THR A 159 -7.92 -3.93 25.46
N GLY A 160 -8.03 -3.99 26.79
CA GLY A 160 -8.53 -5.13 27.53
C GLY A 160 -7.64 -6.37 27.46
N MET A 161 -6.41 -6.24 26.95
CA MET A 161 -5.46 -7.35 26.85
C MET A 161 -4.70 -7.53 28.16
N PRO A 162 -4.28 -8.77 28.50
CA PRO A 162 -3.51 -9.04 29.71
C PRO A 162 -2.09 -8.44 29.66
N GLY A 163 -1.46 -8.32 30.83
CA GLY A 163 -0.12 -7.76 30.97
C GLY A 163 -0.09 -6.24 30.89
N GLU A 164 1.10 -5.68 30.70
CA GLU A 164 1.34 -4.23 30.69
C GLU A 164 1.73 -3.68 29.31
N TYR A 165 2.16 -4.54 28.37
CA TYR A 165 2.54 -4.15 27.02
C TYR A 165 2.38 -5.28 26.00
N GLY A 166 2.35 -4.91 24.73
CA GLY A 166 2.21 -5.83 23.62
C GLY A 166 3.45 -5.95 22.73
N ILE A 167 3.79 -7.17 22.34
CA ILE A 167 4.73 -7.46 21.26
C ILE A 167 3.90 -7.84 20.04
N ILE A 168 3.94 -7.04 18.97
CA ILE A 168 3.00 -7.17 17.87
C ILE A 168 3.69 -7.53 16.54
N SER A 169 3.12 -8.52 15.84
CA SER A 169 3.40 -8.80 14.43
C SER A 169 2.23 -8.35 13.57
N VAL A 170 2.46 -7.40 12.66
CA VAL A 170 1.42 -6.83 11.78
C VAL A 170 1.59 -7.34 10.35
N GLY A 171 0.57 -8.03 9.84
CA GLY A 171 0.58 -8.52 8.48
C GLY A 171 -0.41 -9.65 8.26
N ARG A 172 -0.61 -10.06 7.00
CA ARG A 172 -1.46 -11.23 6.72
C ARG A 172 -0.87 -12.47 7.36
N ILE A 173 -1.71 -13.26 8.03
CA ILE A 173 -1.32 -14.54 8.62
C ILE A 173 -1.13 -15.55 7.48
N ARG A 174 0.12 -15.87 7.18
CA ARG A 174 0.55 -16.81 6.14
C ARG A 174 2.05 -17.12 6.28
N PRO A 175 2.55 -18.26 5.77
CA PRO A 175 3.95 -18.68 5.93
C PRO A 175 4.97 -17.62 5.50
N GLU A 176 4.77 -17.01 4.32
CA GLU A 176 5.73 -16.05 3.75
C GLU A 176 5.82 -14.72 4.53
N LYS A 177 5.08 -14.58 5.64
CA LYS A 177 5.15 -13.43 6.55
C LYS A 177 5.82 -13.77 7.87
N GLY A 178 6.31 -15.00 8.04
CA GLY A 178 7.01 -15.44 9.24
C GLY A 178 6.13 -15.42 10.49
N THR A 179 4.80 -15.61 10.34
CA THR A 179 3.88 -15.64 11.49
C THR A 179 4.14 -16.83 12.38
N ASP A 180 4.59 -17.94 11.83
CA ASP A 180 5.07 -19.13 12.55
C ASP A 180 6.31 -18.82 13.37
N LEU A 181 7.31 -18.16 12.80
CA LEU A 181 8.52 -17.75 13.50
C LEU A 181 8.18 -16.81 14.67
N PHE A 182 7.25 -15.87 14.46
CA PHE A 182 6.78 -15.01 15.53
C PHE A 182 6.11 -15.81 16.65
N VAL A 183 5.25 -16.77 16.32
CA VAL A 183 4.58 -17.62 17.32
C VAL A 183 5.57 -18.44 18.12
N GLU A 184 6.52 -19.14 17.48
CA GLU A 184 7.54 -19.93 18.18
C GLU A 184 8.42 -19.05 19.09
N ALA A 185 8.87 -17.90 18.59
CA ALA A 185 9.63 -16.95 19.40
C ALA A 185 8.84 -16.46 20.63
N MET A 186 7.54 -16.24 20.49
CA MET A 186 6.71 -15.80 21.62
C MET A 186 6.39 -16.93 22.60
N ILE A 187 6.25 -18.17 22.14
CA ILE A 187 6.11 -19.34 23.00
C ILE A 187 7.34 -19.47 23.91
N GLU A 188 8.53 -19.25 23.37
CA GLU A 188 9.79 -19.31 24.12
C GLU A 188 10.00 -18.11 25.04
N ALA A 189 9.68 -16.91 24.58
CA ALA A 189 9.98 -15.67 25.31
C ALA A 189 8.95 -15.34 26.40
N LEU A 190 7.67 -15.60 26.20
CA LEU A 190 6.61 -15.17 27.13
C LEU A 190 6.77 -15.72 28.56
N PRO A 191 7.25 -16.94 28.84
CA PRO A 191 7.52 -17.39 30.19
C PRO A 191 8.48 -16.47 30.97
N GLN A 192 9.43 -15.84 30.26
CA GLN A 192 10.42 -14.91 30.85
C GLN A 192 9.92 -13.44 30.85
N LEU A 193 8.80 -13.17 30.20
CA LEU A 193 8.20 -11.83 30.06
C LEU A 193 6.77 -11.80 30.64
N PRO A 194 6.60 -11.89 31.99
CA PRO A 194 5.28 -12.08 32.60
C PRO A 194 4.27 -10.96 32.29
N GLN A 195 4.74 -9.77 31.97
CA GLN A 195 3.91 -8.59 31.68
C GLN A 195 3.64 -8.38 30.17
N ALA A 196 4.19 -9.21 29.29
CA ALA A 196 4.00 -9.07 27.85
C ALA A 196 2.81 -9.89 27.31
N THR A 197 2.12 -9.36 26.30
CA THR A 197 1.15 -10.09 25.47
C THR A 197 1.60 -10.06 24.02
N ALA A 198 1.65 -11.22 23.38
CA ALA A 198 1.94 -11.32 21.94
C ALA A 198 0.66 -11.11 21.12
N ILE A 199 0.75 -10.30 20.04
CA ILE A 199 -0.40 -9.96 19.20
C ILE A 199 -0.09 -10.23 17.73
N ARG A 200 -0.97 -10.99 17.06
CA ARG A 200 -0.93 -11.24 15.61
C ARG A 200 -2.01 -10.43 14.94
N ALA A 201 -1.69 -9.28 14.40
CA ALA A 201 -2.67 -8.39 13.77
C ALA A 201 -2.69 -8.57 12.25
N GLY A 202 -3.71 -9.24 11.73
CA GLY A 202 -3.88 -9.38 10.29
C GLY A 202 -4.93 -10.38 9.85
N ALA A 203 -5.36 -10.26 8.59
CA ALA A 203 -6.36 -11.16 8.02
C ALA A 203 -5.73 -12.45 7.49
N THR A 204 -6.47 -13.56 7.60
CA THR A 204 -6.16 -14.84 6.97
C THR A 204 -7.00 -15.02 5.71
N LYS A 205 -6.39 -15.47 4.61
CA LYS A 205 -7.14 -15.85 3.41
C LYS A 205 -7.64 -17.29 3.52
N PRO A 206 -8.71 -17.68 2.77
CA PRO A 206 -9.22 -19.05 2.79
C PRO A 206 -8.14 -20.12 2.57
N LYS A 207 -7.21 -19.90 1.65
CA LYS A 207 -6.11 -20.83 1.37
C LYS A 207 -5.10 -21.00 2.52
N ASP A 208 -5.05 -20.05 3.44
CA ASP A 208 -4.09 -20.02 4.55
C ASP A 208 -4.74 -20.43 5.90
N LEU A 209 -6.02 -20.86 5.90
CA LEU A 209 -6.76 -21.26 7.11
C LEU A 209 -6.14 -22.47 7.82
N SER A 210 -5.67 -23.46 7.06
CA SER A 210 -4.98 -24.63 7.62
C SER A 210 -3.69 -24.24 8.34
N PHE A 211 -2.93 -23.30 7.80
CA PHE A 211 -1.75 -22.76 8.44
C PHE A 211 -2.11 -22.03 9.74
N ARG A 212 -3.13 -21.15 9.72
CA ARG A 212 -3.62 -20.48 10.91
C ARG A 212 -4.03 -21.49 12.00
N LYS A 213 -4.80 -22.54 11.65
CA LYS A 213 -5.22 -23.56 12.61
C LYS A 213 -4.05 -24.31 13.25
N LYS A 214 -3.00 -24.61 12.47
CA LYS A 214 -1.78 -25.22 13.02
C LYS A 214 -1.10 -24.31 14.07
N LEU A 215 -1.06 -23.00 13.82
CA LEU A 215 -0.52 -22.04 14.79
C LEU A 215 -1.36 -21.98 16.06
N GLU A 216 -2.69 -21.96 15.93
CA GLU A 216 -3.61 -21.95 17.08
C GLU A 216 -3.41 -23.22 17.95
N THR A 217 -3.39 -24.40 17.34
CA THR A 217 -3.09 -25.67 18.05
C THR A 217 -1.71 -25.63 18.75
N ARG A 218 -0.69 -25.10 18.07
CA ARG A 218 0.67 -24.98 18.64
C ARG A 218 0.70 -24.06 19.88
N ILE A 219 -0.05 -22.96 19.85
CA ILE A 219 -0.21 -22.02 20.97
C ILE A 219 -0.93 -22.72 22.14
N GLU A 220 -2.01 -23.46 21.86
CA GLU A 220 -2.75 -24.20 22.87
C GLU A 220 -1.88 -25.23 23.60
N GLN A 221 -1.06 -25.96 22.85
CA GLN A 221 -0.13 -26.97 23.38
C GLN A 221 1.01 -26.36 24.22
N SER A 222 1.31 -25.07 24.06
CA SER A 222 2.43 -24.42 24.73
C SER A 222 2.08 -23.81 26.10
N GLY A 223 0.80 -23.78 26.48
CA GLY A 223 0.35 -23.19 27.75
C GLY A 223 0.36 -21.66 27.82
N VAL A 224 0.63 -20.96 26.69
CA VAL A 224 0.66 -19.48 26.65
C VAL A 224 -0.59 -18.87 25.97
N THR A 225 -1.65 -19.63 25.81
CA THR A 225 -2.88 -19.26 25.09
C THR A 225 -3.47 -17.94 25.55
N GLU A 226 -3.47 -17.68 26.86
CA GLU A 226 -4.03 -16.45 27.44
C GLU A 226 -3.24 -15.19 27.03
N ARG A 227 -2.00 -15.36 26.60
CA ARG A 227 -1.05 -14.28 26.33
C ARG A 227 -0.64 -14.17 24.84
N VAL A 228 -1.26 -14.97 23.96
CA VAL A 228 -1.07 -14.90 22.50
C VAL A 228 -2.42 -14.62 21.83
N ARG A 229 -2.58 -13.46 21.19
CA ARG A 229 -3.82 -12.98 20.56
C ARG A 229 -3.69 -12.84 19.04
#